data_dfec326854c6e8fdd741cfa0c3ada2a1
#
_entry.id   dfec326854c6e8fdd741cfa0c3ada2a1
#
_cell.length_a   1.000
_cell.length_b   1.000
_cell.length_c   1.000
_cell.angle_alpha   90.00
_cell.angle_beta   90.00
_cell.angle_gamma   90.00
#
_symmetry.space_group_name_H-M   'P 1'
#
loop_
_entity.id
_entity.type
_entity.pdbx_description
1 polymer ?
#
loop_
_entity_poly.entity_id
_entity_poly.type
_entity_poly.pdbx_seq_one_letter_code
_entity_poly.pdbx_strand_id
1 'polypeptide(L)'
;MVQRLDCRIIKFLCRHCAAFSFCREVVKLAATRLIALHKNKGKSVAACLKSRTDYAQNPDKTQQGELVSSYECSPLTVDEEFMLSKRQYELVTGRRQKSDVIAYQIRQSFKPGEITAEEANKVGYELAMRFTKGKYAFIVATHTDREHIHNHIIYNSTALD
;
A
#
# COMPACT_ATOMS: atom_id res chain seq x y z
N MET A 1 19.76 -8.24 3.12
CA MET A 1 19.49 -8.41 4.56
C MET A 1 18.02 -8.13 4.80
N VAL A 2 17.20 -9.16 4.97
CA VAL A 2 15.74 -9.03 5.08
C VAL A 2 15.42 -8.80 6.55
N GLN A 3 15.12 -7.57 6.93
CA GLN A 3 14.60 -7.30 8.28
C GLN A 3 13.19 -7.92 8.41
N ARG A 4 13.09 -8.99 9.16
CA ARG A 4 11.81 -9.46 9.71
C ARG A 4 11.40 -8.44 10.77
N LEU A 5 10.45 -7.59 10.44
CA LEU A 5 9.73 -6.82 11.44
C LEU A 5 8.81 -7.78 12.17
N ASP A 6 9.11 -8.05 13.43
CA ASP A 6 8.27 -8.83 14.32
C ASP A 6 6.85 -8.29 14.36
N CYS A 7 5.93 -9.22 14.23
CA CYS A 7 4.49 -9.00 14.23
C CYS A 7 4.04 -8.45 15.59
N ARG A 8 4.15 -7.13 15.81
CA ARG A 8 3.52 -6.47 16.96
C ARG A 8 2.10 -6.07 16.58
N ILE A 9 1.20 -6.68 17.29
CA ILE A 9 -0.24 -6.48 17.33
C ILE A 9 -0.58 -4.99 17.22
N ILE A 10 -1.12 -4.55 16.08
CA ILE A 10 -1.71 -3.22 15.95
C ILE A 10 -3.12 -3.32 16.54
N LYS A 11 -3.25 -2.90 17.82
CA LYS A 11 -4.56 -2.70 18.46
C LYS A 11 -5.20 -1.47 17.81
N PHE A 12 -6.23 -1.68 17.01
CA PHE A 12 -7.09 -0.61 16.54
C PHE A 12 -8.07 -0.21 17.64
N LEU A 13 -7.82 0.93 18.30
CA LEU A 13 -8.81 1.59 19.15
C LEU A 13 -9.71 2.47 18.29
N CYS A 14 -10.94 2.05 18.07
CA CYS A 14 -11.99 2.90 17.53
C CYS A 14 -12.40 3.94 18.58
N ARG A 15 -11.99 5.21 18.41
CA ARG A 15 -12.28 6.31 19.34
C ARG A 15 -13.50 7.13 18.92
N HIS A 16 -14.57 6.55 18.38
CA HIS A 16 -15.83 7.27 18.18
C HIS A 16 -17.02 6.32 18.21
N CYS A 17 -17.40 5.85 19.38
CA CYS A 17 -18.75 5.38 19.64
C CYS A 17 -19.15 5.77 21.06
N ALA A 18 -19.83 6.91 21.16
CA ALA A 18 -20.63 7.25 22.34
C ALA A 18 -21.99 6.57 22.20
N ALA A 19 -22.07 5.27 22.50
CA ALA A 19 -23.29 4.60 22.87
C ALA A 19 -22.90 3.26 23.52
N PHE A 20 -23.15 3.18 24.81
CA PHE A 20 -23.01 1.98 25.64
C PHE A 20 -23.89 0.86 25.07
N SER A 21 -23.30 -0.15 24.45
CA SER A 21 -23.82 -1.52 24.43
C SER A 21 -22.72 -2.44 23.92
N PHE A 22 -22.19 -3.28 24.79
CA PHE A 22 -21.43 -4.50 24.62
C PHE A 22 -20.84 -4.74 23.21
N CYS A 23 -19.88 -3.92 22.78
CA CYS A 23 -19.13 -4.19 21.57
C CYS A 23 -17.93 -5.09 21.98
N ARG A 24 -18.05 -6.38 21.74
CA ARG A 24 -16.91 -7.30 21.74
C ARG A 24 -15.93 -6.77 20.68
N GLU A 25 -14.88 -6.06 21.10
CA GLU A 25 -13.80 -5.66 20.21
C GLU A 25 -13.20 -6.91 19.58
N VAL A 26 -13.59 -7.18 18.35
CA VAL A 26 -12.94 -8.21 17.53
C VAL A 26 -11.58 -7.64 17.15
N VAL A 27 -10.54 -8.10 17.81
CA VAL A 27 -9.16 -7.77 17.41
C VAL A 27 -8.88 -8.44 16.10
N LYS A 28 -8.96 -7.69 15.01
CA LYS A 28 -8.62 -8.16 13.66
C LYS A 28 -7.09 -8.25 13.55
N LEU A 29 -6.56 -9.46 13.37
CA LEU A 29 -5.13 -9.72 13.28
C LEU A 29 -4.73 -9.83 11.80
N ALA A 30 -3.87 -8.92 11.34
CA ALA A 30 -3.30 -8.98 10.02
C ALA A 30 -1.81 -9.27 10.05
N ALA A 31 -1.36 -10.20 9.22
CA ALA A 31 0.05 -10.39 8.96
C ALA A 31 0.54 -9.33 7.97
N THR A 32 1.54 -8.54 8.36
CA THR A 32 2.09 -7.48 7.50
C THR A 32 3.56 -7.73 7.15
N ARG A 33 3.95 -7.39 5.92
CA ARG A 33 5.33 -7.49 5.43
C ARG A 33 5.68 -6.28 4.57
N LEU A 34 6.77 -5.59 4.92
CA LEU A 34 7.35 -4.53 4.09
C LEU A 34 8.34 -5.13 3.08
N ILE A 35 8.24 -4.71 1.82
CA ILE A 35 9.05 -5.18 0.70
C ILE A 35 9.57 -3.96 -0.06
N ALA A 36 10.88 -3.86 -0.25
CA ALA A 36 11.44 -2.88 -1.18
C ALA A 36 11.27 -3.40 -2.62
N LEU A 37 10.73 -2.56 -3.49
CA LEU A 37 10.57 -2.86 -4.91
C LEU A 37 11.78 -2.32 -5.65
N HIS A 38 12.56 -3.22 -6.24
CA HIS A 38 13.77 -2.87 -6.97
C HIS A 38 13.54 -2.80 -8.48
N LYS A 39 14.37 -2.02 -9.15
CA LYS A 39 14.45 -1.99 -10.59
C LYS A 39 14.92 -3.35 -11.10
N ASN A 40 14.19 -3.95 -12.02
CA ASN A 40 14.61 -5.19 -12.67
C ASN A 40 15.77 -4.92 -13.64
N LYS A 41 16.72 -5.84 -13.69
CA LYS A 41 17.85 -5.75 -14.62
C LYS A 41 17.35 -5.66 -16.07
N GLY A 42 17.88 -4.71 -16.83
CA GLY A 42 17.51 -4.50 -18.23
C GLY A 42 16.20 -3.75 -18.48
N LYS A 43 15.40 -3.39 -17.44
CA LYS A 43 14.16 -2.62 -17.61
C LYS A 43 14.30 -1.18 -17.11
N SER A 44 13.50 -0.26 -17.67
CA SER A 44 13.41 1.11 -17.13
C SER A 44 12.67 1.13 -15.79
N VAL A 45 12.87 2.18 -14.99
CA VAL A 45 12.13 2.41 -13.74
C VAL A 45 10.63 2.50 -14.01
N ALA A 46 10.23 3.25 -15.04
CA ALA A 46 8.84 3.40 -15.45
C ALA A 46 8.18 2.06 -15.79
N ALA A 47 8.84 1.21 -16.59
CA ALA A 47 8.31 -0.11 -16.94
C ALA A 47 8.19 -1.03 -15.71
N CYS A 48 9.12 -0.91 -14.75
CA CYS A 48 9.04 -1.68 -13.51
C CYS A 48 7.91 -1.19 -12.60
N LEU A 49 7.72 0.12 -12.44
CA LEU A 49 6.62 0.71 -11.68
C LEU A 49 5.29 0.29 -12.29
N LYS A 50 5.11 0.53 -13.60
CA LYS A 50 3.89 0.13 -14.31
C LYS A 50 3.54 -1.33 -14.10
N SER A 51 4.47 -2.23 -14.30
CA SER A 51 4.23 -3.67 -14.10
C SER A 51 3.81 -4.02 -12.66
N ARG A 52 4.29 -3.28 -11.64
CA ARG A 52 3.95 -3.51 -10.22
C ARG A 52 2.58 -2.96 -9.88
N THR A 53 2.25 -1.77 -10.38
CA THR A 53 0.95 -1.13 -10.17
C THR A 53 -0.16 -1.83 -10.94
N ASP A 54 0.09 -2.21 -12.20
CA ASP A 54 -0.86 -3.00 -13.01
C ASP A 54 -1.17 -4.35 -12.34
N TYR A 55 -0.15 -5.05 -11.83
CA TYR A 55 -0.38 -6.29 -11.09
C TYR A 55 -1.24 -6.10 -9.83
N ALA A 56 -0.96 -5.05 -9.06
CA ALA A 56 -1.71 -4.76 -7.85
C ALA A 56 -3.16 -4.39 -8.15
N GLN A 57 -3.39 -3.63 -9.21
CA GLN A 57 -4.70 -3.14 -9.62
C GLN A 57 -5.45 -4.07 -10.60
N ASN A 58 -4.99 -5.32 -10.77
CA ASN A 58 -5.62 -6.26 -11.70
C ASN A 58 -7.14 -6.35 -11.44
N PRO A 59 -7.99 -6.01 -12.43
CA PRO A 59 -9.45 -5.98 -12.28
C PRO A 59 -10.04 -7.30 -11.80
N ASP A 60 -9.50 -8.44 -12.26
CA ASP A 60 -9.96 -9.77 -11.86
C ASP A 60 -9.77 -10.08 -10.38
N LYS A 61 -8.89 -9.33 -9.71
CA LYS A 61 -8.52 -9.51 -8.29
C LYS A 61 -9.10 -8.45 -7.38
N THR A 62 -9.50 -7.31 -7.94
CA THR A 62 -9.92 -6.11 -7.20
C THR A 62 -11.38 -5.75 -7.43
N GLN A 63 -12.22 -6.73 -7.81
CA GLN A 63 -13.63 -6.51 -8.15
C GLN A 63 -13.80 -5.38 -9.18
N GLN A 64 -13.15 -5.53 -10.35
CA GLN A 64 -13.15 -4.56 -11.45
C GLN A 64 -12.63 -3.16 -11.04
N GLY A 65 -11.75 -3.11 -10.04
CA GLY A 65 -11.13 -1.86 -9.56
C GLY A 65 -11.89 -1.19 -8.40
N GLU A 66 -13.05 -1.68 -7.98
CA GLU A 66 -13.81 -1.12 -6.86
C GLU A 66 -13.05 -1.17 -5.52
N LEU A 67 -12.15 -2.16 -5.39
CA LEU A 67 -11.32 -2.34 -4.20
C LEU A 67 -9.92 -1.68 -4.32
N VAL A 68 -9.83 -0.61 -5.09
CA VAL A 68 -8.61 0.20 -5.22
C VAL A 68 -8.86 1.60 -4.66
N SER A 69 -8.04 2.02 -3.71
CA SER A 69 -8.02 3.38 -3.15
C SER A 69 -6.63 4.00 -3.28
N SER A 70 -6.55 5.32 -3.30
CA SER A 70 -5.30 6.05 -3.49
C SER A 70 -5.22 7.31 -2.63
N TYR A 71 -4.01 7.77 -2.41
CA TYR A 71 -3.71 9.03 -1.71
C TYR A 71 -2.67 9.80 -2.51
N GLU A 72 -2.97 11.08 -2.81
CA GLU A 72 -2.11 12.01 -3.57
C GLU A 72 -1.62 11.44 -4.91
N CYS A 73 -2.42 10.57 -5.53
CA CYS A 73 -2.22 10.08 -6.90
C CYS A 73 -3.52 9.46 -7.43
N SER A 74 -3.63 9.40 -8.77
CA SER A 74 -4.71 8.67 -9.42
C SER A 74 -4.33 7.19 -9.61
N PRO A 75 -5.21 6.23 -9.33
CA PRO A 75 -4.97 4.83 -9.63
C PRO A 75 -4.58 4.56 -11.09
N LEU A 76 -5.15 5.34 -12.03
CA LEU A 76 -4.93 5.15 -13.46
C LEU A 76 -3.53 5.57 -13.93
N THR A 77 -2.91 6.56 -13.26
CA THR A 77 -1.65 7.19 -13.65
C THR A 77 -0.57 7.10 -12.58
N VAL A 78 -0.75 6.25 -11.59
CA VAL A 78 0.11 6.17 -10.40
C VAL A 78 1.58 5.94 -10.72
N ASP A 79 1.90 5.13 -11.73
CA ASP A 79 3.27 4.87 -12.15
C ASP A 79 3.93 6.12 -12.77
N GLU A 80 3.18 6.89 -13.55
CA GLU A 80 3.63 8.14 -14.15
C GLU A 80 3.82 9.23 -13.09
N GLU A 81 2.88 9.34 -12.13
CA GLU A 81 2.93 10.30 -11.04
C GLU A 81 4.09 9.99 -10.08
N PHE A 82 4.35 8.71 -9.79
CA PHE A 82 5.53 8.31 -9.02
C PHE A 82 6.84 8.69 -9.74
N MET A 83 6.88 8.54 -11.07
CA MET A 83 8.02 8.98 -11.88
C MET A 83 8.17 10.49 -11.89
N LEU A 84 7.05 11.23 -11.98
CA LEU A 84 7.06 12.69 -11.96
C LEU A 84 7.64 13.21 -10.64
N SER A 85 7.18 12.70 -9.51
CA SER A 85 7.71 13.06 -8.18
C SER A 85 9.22 12.85 -8.07
N LYS A 86 9.73 11.73 -8.62
CA LYS A 86 11.18 11.46 -8.63
C LYS A 86 11.95 12.48 -9.46
N ARG A 87 11.45 12.82 -10.64
CA ARG A 87 12.07 13.82 -11.53
C ARG A 87 12.06 15.21 -10.90
N GLN A 88 10.95 15.60 -10.29
CA GLN A 88 10.82 16.87 -9.56
C GLN A 88 11.83 16.96 -8.42
N TYR A 89 11.94 15.90 -7.62
CA TYR A 89 12.92 15.83 -6.55
C TYR A 89 14.35 15.99 -7.07
N GLU A 90 14.71 15.30 -8.15
CA GLU A 90 16.05 15.41 -8.78
C GLU A 90 16.30 16.83 -9.29
N LEU A 91 15.33 17.47 -9.93
CA LEU A 91 15.44 18.82 -10.47
C LEU A 91 15.61 19.87 -9.36
N VAL A 92 14.82 19.76 -8.29
CA VAL A 92 14.84 20.74 -7.19
C VAL A 92 16.07 20.60 -6.32
N THR A 93 16.47 19.35 -6.01
CA THR A 93 17.57 19.10 -5.07
C THR A 93 18.93 18.87 -5.71
N GLY A 94 18.98 18.62 -7.01
CA GLY A 94 20.18 18.17 -7.72
C GLY A 94 20.65 16.77 -7.33
N ARG A 95 19.89 16.07 -6.48
CA ARG A 95 20.28 14.76 -5.94
C ARG A 95 19.61 13.65 -6.73
N ARG A 96 20.41 12.73 -7.25
CA ARG A 96 19.91 11.49 -7.88
C ARG A 96 19.85 10.37 -6.86
N GLN A 97 18.78 9.57 -6.93
CA GLN A 97 18.65 8.36 -6.13
C GLN A 97 19.80 7.38 -6.47
N LYS A 98 20.59 7.02 -5.48
CA LYS A 98 21.71 6.07 -5.64
C LYS A 98 21.26 4.60 -5.58
N SER A 99 20.15 4.31 -4.90
CA SER A 99 19.63 2.95 -4.75
C SER A 99 18.75 2.58 -5.96
N ASP A 100 18.63 1.29 -6.21
CA ASP A 100 17.75 0.72 -7.23
C ASP A 100 16.30 0.50 -6.73
N VAL A 101 15.99 0.96 -5.51
CA VAL A 101 14.62 0.91 -4.94
C VAL A 101 13.73 1.95 -5.63
N ILE A 102 12.68 1.49 -6.29
CA ILE A 102 11.78 2.34 -7.07
C ILE A 102 10.50 2.72 -6.32
N ALA A 103 10.05 1.87 -5.41
CA ALA A 103 8.90 2.05 -4.53
C ALA A 103 8.99 1.04 -3.38
N TYR A 104 8.05 1.10 -2.46
CA TYR A 104 7.90 0.10 -1.40
C TYR A 104 6.50 -0.50 -1.45
N GLN A 105 6.40 -1.75 -1.03
CA GLN A 105 5.13 -2.45 -0.91
C GLN A 105 4.95 -2.97 0.51
N ILE A 106 3.78 -2.71 1.10
CA ILE A 106 3.31 -3.40 2.30
C ILE A 106 2.30 -4.45 1.83
N ARG A 107 2.55 -5.71 2.16
CA ARG A 107 1.54 -6.77 2.07
C ARG A 107 0.87 -6.91 3.42
N GLN A 108 -0.47 -6.95 3.43
CA GLN A 108 -1.27 -7.16 4.62
C GLN A 108 -2.27 -8.27 4.32
N SER A 109 -2.25 -9.35 5.10
CA SER A 109 -3.11 -10.51 4.88
C SER A 109 -3.95 -10.78 6.12
N PHE A 110 -5.21 -11.14 5.92
CA PHE A 110 -6.18 -11.45 6.96
C PHE A 110 -6.53 -12.94 6.94
N LYS A 111 -7.02 -13.47 8.04
CA LYS A 111 -7.52 -14.85 8.06
C LYS A 111 -8.83 -14.95 7.28
N PRO A 112 -9.12 -16.09 6.65
CA PRO A 112 -10.40 -16.31 5.98
C PRO A 112 -11.59 -16.04 6.92
N GLY A 113 -12.56 -15.26 6.43
CA GLY A 113 -13.77 -14.90 7.19
C GLY A 113 -13.61 -13.87 8.31
N GLU A 114 -12.39 -13.33 8.52
CA GLU A 114 -12.14 -12.34 9.58
C GLU A 114 -12.57 -10.93 9.20
N ILE A 115 -12.59 -10.60 7.90
CA ILE A 115 -12.84 -9.24 7.40
C ILE A 115 -13.52 -9.29 6.03
N THR A 116 -14.34 -8.28 5.71
CA THR A 116 -14.84 -8.08 4.35
C THR A 116 -13.78 -7.39 3.47
N ALA A 117 -13.96 -7.43 2.16
CA ALA A 117 -13.01 -6.84 1.22
C ALA A 117 -12.94 -5.31 1.35
N GLU A 118 -14.12 -4.67 1.54
CA GLU A 118 -14.24 -3.24 1.71
C GLU A 118 -13.61 -2.77 3.03
N GLU A 119 -13.84 -3.52 4.11
CA GLU A 119 -13.18 -3.24 5.39
C GLU A 119 -11.67 -3.42 5.31
N ALA A 120 -11.19 -4.46 4.60
CA ALA A 120 -9.78 -4.70 4.40
C ALA A 120 -9.12 -3.55 3.64
N ASN A 121 -9.79 -3.00 2.61
CA ASN A 121 -9.30 -1.83 1.88
C ASN A 121 -9.18 -0.61 2.78
N LYS A 122 -10.20 -0.31 3.60
CA LYS A 122 -10.17 0.79 4.57
C LYS A 122 -9.04 0.63 5.59
N VAL A 123 -8.88 -0.56 6.15
CA VAL A 123 -7.79 -0.88 7.10
C VAL A 123 -6.42 -0.73 6.43
N GLY A 124 -6.29 -1.15 5.17
CA GLY A 124 -5.08 -0.95 4.38
C GLY A 124 -4.76 0.52 4.15
N TYR A 125 -5.76 1.33 3.82
CA TYR A 125 -5.61 2.78 3.65
C TYR A 125 -5.16 3.46 4.94
N GLU A 126 -5.80 3.16 6.06
CA GLU A 126 -5.39 3.71 7.37
C GLU A 126 -3.97 3.29 7.77
N LEU A 127 -3.60 2.04 7.50
CA LEU A 127 -2.23 1.57 7.74
C LEU A 127 -1.24 2.37 6.90
N ALA A 128 -1.52 2.58 5.60
CA ALA A 128 -0.68 3.36 4.70
C ALA A 128 -0.52 4.80 5.19
N MET A 129 -1.62 5.48 5.55
CA MET A 129 -1.59 6.85 6.08
C MET A 129 -0.76 6.97 7.35
N ARG A 130 -0.93 6.06 8.30
CA ARG A 130 -0.16 6.05 9.55
C ARG A 130 1.30 5.74 9.33
N PHE A 131 1.61 4.78 8.46
CA PHE A 131 2.98 4.36 8.16
C PHE A 131 3.75 5.44 7.42
N THR A 132 3.15 6.04 6.39
CA THR A 132 3.75 7.10 5.57
C THR A 132 3.64 8.48 6.21
N LYS A 133 2.82 8.63 7.25
CA LYS A 133 2.49 9.91 7.91
C LYS A 133 1.94 10.96 6.91
N GLY A 134 1.28 10.50 5.84
CA GLY A 134 0.78 11.37 4.77
C GLY A 134 1.86 12.01 3.89
N LYS A 135 3.12 11.57 3.99
CA LYS A 135 4.25 12.18 3.25
C LYS A 135 4.53 11.54 1.89
N TYR A 136 3.88 10.46 1.55
CA TYR A 136 4.13 9.71 0.33
C TYR A 136 2.83 9.36 -0.37
N ALA A 137 2.79 9.55 -1.68
CA ALA A 137 1.69 9.06 -2.49
C ALA A 137 1.65 7.53 -2.48
N PHE A 138 0.45 6.94 -2.42
CA PHE A 138 0.28 5.50 -2.40
C PHE A 138 -1.04 5.04 -3.02
N ILE A 139 -1.08 3.77 -3.38
CA ILE A 139 -2.31 3.03 -3.70
C ILE A 139 -2.48 1.84 -2.76
N VAL A 140 -3.73 1.49 -2.50
CA VAL A 140 -4.13 0.29 -1.78
C VAL A 140 -5.04 -0.52 -2.69
N ALA A 141 -4.64 -1.73 -3.01
CA ALA A 141 -5.43 -2.65 -3.81
C ALA A 141 -5.71 -3.91 -2.99
N THR A 142 -6.98 -4.23 -2.80
CA THR A 142 -7.44 -5.39 -2.05
C THR A 142 -7.76 -6.53 -3.00
N HIS A 143 -7.08 -7.65 -2.85
CA HIS A 143 -7.26 -8.85 -3.65
C HIS A 143 -8.20 -9.84 -2.95
N THR A 144 -9.14 -10.36 -3.73
CA THR A 144 -10.15 -11.35 -3.31
C THR A 144 -10.05 -12.67 -4.07
N ASP A 145 -8.99 -12.84 -4.87
CA ASP A 145 -8.75 -14.02 -5.71
C ASP A 145 -8.33 -15.28 -4.95
N ARG A 146 -8.22 -15.20 -3.63
CA ARG A 146 -7.82 -16.31 -2.74
C ARG A 146 -8.79 -16.44 -1.57
N GLU A 147 -8.71 -17.55 -0.85
CA GLU A 147 -9.50 -17.79 0.37
C GLU A 147 -9.28 -16.70 1.43
N HIS A 148 -8.09 -16.12 1.48
CA HIS A 148 -7.75 -15.04 2.40
C HIS A 148 -7.68 -13.71 1.67
N ILE A 149 -8.36 -12.72 2.19
CA ILE A 149 -8.29 -11.33 1.70
C ILE A 149 -6.92 -10.75 2.04
N HIS A 150 -6.32 -10.03 1.08
CA HIS A 150 -5.03 -9.41 1.28
C HIS A 150 -4.88 -8.10 0.51
N ASN A 151 -4.17 -7.15 1.13
CA ASN A 151 -3.88 -5.85 0.56
C ASN A 151 -2.47 -5.81 -0.04
N HIS A 152 -2.37 -5.19 -1.21
CA HIS A 152 -1.15 -4.67 -1.79
C HIS A 152 -1.13 -3.16 -1.65
N ILE A 153 -0.34 -2.64 -0.72
CA ILE A 153 -0.15 -1.21 -0.52
C ILE A 153 1.17 -0.83 -1.17
N ILE A 154 1.14 -0.03 -2.23
CA ILE A 154 2.35 0.43 -2.92
C ILE A 154 2.48 1.93 -2.71
N TYR A 155 3.59 2.37 -2.12
CA TYR A 155 3.88 3.79 -1.91
C TYR A 155 5.19 4.21 -2.57
N ASN A 156 5.24 5.47 -3.00
CA ASN A 156 6.41 6.03 -3.66
C ASN A 156 7.63 6.01 -2.73
N SER A 157 8.83 5.85 -3.27
CA SER A 157 10.09 6.02 -2.52
C SER A 157 10.52 7.49 -2.39
N THR A 158 9.81 8.42 -3.04
CA THR A 158 10.03 9.86 -2.98
C THR A 158 8.88 10.52 -2.23
N ALA A 159 9.19 11.39 -1.26
CA ALA A 159 8.20 12.16 -0.52
C ALA A 159 7.51 13.20 -1.42
N LEU A 160 6.36 13.71 -0.97
CA LEU A 160 5.57 14.73 -1.67
C LEU A 160 6.14 16.14 -1.47
N ASP A 161 6.91 16.37 -0.38
CA ASP A 161 7.53 17.63 0.05
C ASP A 161 9.07 17.54 0.08
#